data_17c0fc9f84b14434f9c0a84d0410c4b3
#
_entry.id   17c0fc9f84b14434f9c0a84d0410c4b3
#
_cell.length_a   1.000
_cell.length_b   1.000
_cell.length_c   1.000
_cell.angle_alpha   90.00
_cell.angle_beta   90.00
_cell.angle_gamma   90.00
#
_symmetry.space_group_name_H-M   'P 1'
#
loop_
_entity.id
_entity.type
_entity.pdbx_description
1 polymer ?
#
loop_
_entity_poly.entity_id
_entity_poly.type
_entity_poly.pdbx_seq_one_letter_code
_entity_poly.pdbx_strand_id
1 'polypeptide(L)'
;MENDTFIINTPNVSAAKCWPGDLGIFATHALVFAELIVQGKKHGIHSFIVPIRDPKTFEPLPGIEVGDIGPKYGYHTKDNGYLIMNNISIPKTNMLRKFVSVSKTGRIKKKGDPKVSYATMMIIRQILACWMPRLYAKIIIIATRYSLFRTQFLTSDKTEIPIIDYQTQKDKIITRMA
;
A
#
# COMPACT_ATOMS: atom_id res chain seq x y z
N MET A 1 -20.69 -28.72 17.08
CA MET A 1 -19.90 -28.70 15.84
C MET A 1 -19.22 -27.34 15.79
N GLU A 2 -17.93 -27.27 16.09
CA GLU A 2 -17.20 -26.01 16.02
C GLU A 2 -17.09 -25.57 14.57
N ASN A 3 -17.51 -24.36 14.32
CA ASN A 3 -17.51 -23.74 13.01
C ASN A 3 -16.12 -23.78 12.38
N ASP A 4 -16.00 -24.34 11.20
CA ASP A 4 -14.74 -24.38 10.41
C ASP A 4 -14.45 -22.98 9.80
N THR A 5 -14.47 -21.97 10.67
CA THR A 5 -14.38 -20.53 10.35
C THR A 5 -13.33 -19.81 11.18
N PHE A 6 -12.86 -18.67 10.67
CA PHE A 6 -12.14 -17.66 11.43
C PHE A 6 -13.04 -16.44 11.64
N ILE A 7 -12.90 -15.80 12.78
CA ILE A 7 -13.49 -14.47 13.04
C ILE A 7 -12.41 -13.43 12.83
N ILE A 8 -12.65 -12.48 11.93
CA ILE A 8 -11.77 -11.34 11.70
C ILE A 8 -12.42 -10.10 12.31
N ASN A 9 -11.65 -9.37 13.08
CA ASN A 9 -12.11 -8.18 13.77
C ASN A 9 -11.09 -7.05 13.75
N THR A 10 -11.56 -5.83 13.63
CA THR A 10 -10.79 -4.59 13.84
C THR A 10 -11.15 -4.06 15.23
N PRO A 11 -10.33 -4.30 16.26
CA PRO A 11 -10.73 -4.05 17.66
C PRO A 11 -10.90 -2.56 17.98
N ASN A 12 -10.24 -1.68 17.23
CA ASN A 12 -10.36 -0.22 17.37
C ASN A 12 -9.92 0.46 16.07
N VAL A 13 -10.17 1.76 15.94
CA VAL A 13 -9.84 2.55 14.74
C VAL A 13 -8.35 2.53 14.39
N SER A 14 -7.45 2.41 15.36
CA SER A 14 -6.01 2.34 15.09
C SER A 14 -5.58 1.06 14.35
N ALA A 15 -6.42 0.02 14.36
CA ALA A 15 -6.23 -1.21 13.61
C ALA A 15 -6.93 -1.22 12.24
N ALA A 16 -7.64 -0.16 11.87
CA ALA A 16 -8.27 -0.03 10.58
C ALA A 16 -7.23 -0.10 9.45
N LYS A 17 -7.58 -0.75 8.34
CA LYS A 17 -6.75 -0.74 7.15
C LYS A 17 -7.02 0.56 6.40
N CYS A 18 -5.97 1.26 6.01
CA CYS A 18 -6.06 2.52 5.31
C CYS A 18 -5.09 2.53 4.12
N TRP A 19 -5.51 3.19 3.03
CA TRP A 19 -4.76 3.41 1.81
C TRP A 19 -4.85 2.34 0.71
N PRO A 20 -5.16 1.05 0.87
CA PRO A 20 -5.18 0.11 -0.25
C PRO A 20 -5.99 0.65 -1.45
N GLY A 21 -5.43 0.47 -2.66
CA GLY A 21 -6.13 0.82 -3.89
C GLY A 21 -7.26 -0.15 -4.20
N ASP A 22 -8.24 0.32 -4.94
CA ASP A 22 -9.50 -0.34 -5.29
C ASP A 22 -10.43 -0.62 -4.09
N LEU A 23 -9.95 -0.36 -2.87
CA LEU A 23 -10.69 -0.64 -1.64
C LEU A 23 -11.89 0.31 -1.47
N GLY A 24 -11.76 1.55 -1.96
CA GLY A 24 -12.79 2.57 -1.80
C GLY A 24 -14.11 2.21 -2.48
N ILE A 25 -14.06 1.66 -3.71
CA ILE A 25 -15.25 1.44 -4.54
C ILE A 25 -15.32 0.03 -5.14
N PHE A 26 -14.25 -0.44 -5.82
CA PHE A 26 -14.34 -1.58 -6.73
C PHE A 26 -14.03 -2.95 -6.12
N ALA A 27 -13.19 -3.03 -5.09
CA ALA A 27 -12.79 -4.33 -4.55
C ALA A 27 -13.96 -5.06 -3.90
N THR A 28 -14.22 -6.28 -4.33
CA THR A 28 -15.18 -7.19 -3.69
C THR A 28 -14.54 -8.06 -2.62
N HIS A 29 -13.22 -8.25 -2.69
CA HIS A 29 -12.42 -9.01 -1.74
C HIS A 29 -11.16 -8.24 -1.36
N ALA A 30 -10.71 -8.40 -0.13
CA ALA A 30 -9.44 -7.85 0.35
C ALA A 30 -8.51 -8.97 0.81
N LEU A 31 -7.23 -8.86 0.48
CA LEU A 31 -6.17 -9.67 1.10
C LEU A 31 -5.74 -8.97 2.41
N VAL A 32 -6.18 -9.52 3.51
CA VAL A 32 -5.98 -8.94 4.84
C VAL A 32 -4.83 -9.65 5.57
N PHE A 33 -3.87 -8.88 6.04
CA PHE A 33 -2.84 -9.34 6.96
C PHE A 33 -3.29 -9.06 8.39
N ALA A 34 -3.50 -10.14 9.16
CA ALA A 34 -3.98 -10.05 10.53
C ALA A 34 -3.25 -11.04 11.44
N GLU A 35 -3.22 -10.76 12.74
CA GLU A 35 -2.65 -11.68 13.72
C GLU A 35 -3.54 -12.91 13.87
N LEU A 36 -2.95 -14.10 13.68
CA LEU A 36 -3.63 -15.36 13.89
C LEU A 36 -3.60 -15.71 15.37
N ILE A 37 -4.78 -15.83 15.98
CA ILE A 37 -4.95 -16.28 17.35
C ILE A 37 -5.69 -17.61 17.32
N VAL A 38 -5.10 -18.66 17.88
CA VAL A 38 -5.72 -19.98 17.97
C VAL A 38 -5.62 -20.47 19.44
N GLN A 39 -6.76 -20.83 20.01
CA GLN A 39 -6.85 -21.27 21.41
C GLN A 39 -6.18 -20.26 22.38
N GLY A 40 -6.41 -18.95 22.16
CA GLY A 40 -5.84 -17.88 22.97
C GLY A 40 -4.36 -17.57 22.75
N LYS A 41 -3.65 -18.35 21.90
CA LYS A 41 -2.23 -18.13 21.60
C LYS A 41 -2.05 -17.38 20.28
N LYS A 42 -1.15 -16.38 20.29
CA LYS A 42 -0.73 -15.62 19.11
C LYS A 42 0.28 -16.41 18.28
N HIS A 43 0.06 -16.43 16.98
CA HIS A 43 0.89 -17.19 16.03
C HIS A 43 1.53 -16.30 14.96
N GLY A 44 1.41 -14.99 15.12
CA GLY A 44 1.94 -13.97 14.21
C GLY A 44 1.00 -13.63 13.06
N ILE A 45 1.49 -12.81 12.15
CA ILE A 45 0.70 -12.26 11.04
C ILE A 45 0.53 -13.31 9.95
N HIS A 46 -0.71 -13.49 9.49
CA HIS A 46 -1.10 -14.38 8.41
C HIS A 46 -2.03 -13.65 7.44
N SER A 47 -2.15 -14.20 6.24
CA SER A 47 -2.92 -13.60 5.15
C SER A 47 -4.26 -14.31 4.98
N PHE A 48 -5.32 -13.52 4.86
CA PHE A 48 -6.70 -13.98 4.71
C PHE A 48 -7.36 -13.29 3.52
N ILE A 49 -8.12 -14.04 2.73
CA ILE A 49 -8.98 -13.48 1.68
C ILE A 49 -10.34 -13.21 2.33
N VAL A 50 -10.69 -11.94 2.44
CA VAL A 50 -11.92 -11.49 3.09
C VAL A 50 -12.85 -10.91 2.04
N PRO A 51 -14.05 -11.47 1.84
CA PRO A 51 -15.07 -10.82 1.04
C PRO A 51 -15.54 -9.55 1.77
N ILE A 52 -15.59 -8.44 1.07
CA ILE A 52 -15.93 -7.12 1.63
C ILE A 52 -17.15 -6.51 0.98
N ARG A 53 -17.45 -6.85 -0.27
CA ARG A 53 -18.65 -6.40 -0.97
C ARG A 53 -19.32 -7.54 -1.72
N ASP A 54 -20.61 -7.40 -1.94
CA ASP A 54 -21.35 -8.27 -2.86
C ASP A 54 -20.85 -8.04 -4.30
N PRO A 55 -20.46 -9.10 -5.05
CA PRO A 55 -19.90 -8.94 -6.39
C PRO A 55 -20.90 -8.47 -7.46
N LYS A 56 -22.21 -8.46 -7.17
CA LYS A 56 -23.24 -7.99 -8.10
C LYS A 56 -23.69 -6.57 -7.82
N THR A 57 -23.86 -6.24 -6.55
CA THR A 57 -24.38 -4.93 -6.12
C THR A 57 -23.28 -3.96 -5.73
N PHE A 58 -22.08 -4.44 -5.42
CA PHE A 58 -20.94 -3.72 -4.85
C PHE A 58 -21.21 -3.09 -3.48
N GLU A 59 -22.34 -3.42 -2.87
CA GLU A 59 -22.66 -2.99 -1.52
C GLU A 59 -21.77 -3.70 -0.48
N PRO A 60 -21.33 -3.01 0.58
CA PRO A 60 -20.59 -3.63 1.66
C PRO A 60 -21.36 -4.77 2.32
N LEU A 61 -20.66 -5.86 2.63
CA LEU A 61 -21.27 -6.99 3.34
C LEU A 61 -21.52 -6.62 4.81
N PRO A 62 -22.49 -7.29 5.47
CA PRO A 62 -22.78 -7.06 6.88
C PRO A 62 -21.54 -7.16 7.76
N GLY A 63 -21.33 -6.15 8.61
CA GLY A 63 -20.17 -6.05 9.48
C GLY A 63 -18.91 -5.48 8.82
N ILE A 64 -18.95 -5.16 7.53
CA ILE A 64 -17.89 -4.45 6.81
C ILE A 64 -18.23 -2.97 6.73
N GLU A 65 -17.30 -2.14 7.18
CA GLU A 65 -17.30 -0.71 6.92
C GLU A 65 -16.12 -0.39 6.00
N VAL A 66 -16.40 0.09 4.81
CA VAL A 66 -15.41 0.36 3.77
C VAL A 66 -15.83 1.56 2.94
N GLY A 67 -14.89 2.41 2.59
CA GLY A 67 -15.15 3.60 1.80
C GLY A 67 -13.89 4.20 1.21
N ASP A 68 -14.07 5.18 0.33
CA ASP A 68 -13.00 5.97 -0.29
C ASP A 68 -12.48 7.03 0.69
N ILE A 69 -11.17 7.27 0.71
CA ILE A 69 -10.57 8.30 1.58
C ILE A 69 -10.66 9.71 0.98
N GLY A 70 -11.22 9.85 -0.22
CA GLY A 70 -11.42 11.13 -0.87
C GLY A 70 -10.18 11.67 -1.61
N PRO A 71 -10.19 12.98 -1.92
CA PRO A 71 -9.13 13.64 -2.67
C PRO A 71 -7.77 13.54 -1.99
N LYS A 72 -6.72 13.34 -2.82
CA LYS A 72 -5.33 13.18 -2.38
C LYS A 72 -4.42 14.13 -3.16
N TYR A 73 -3.27 14.44 -2.62
CA TYR A 73 -2.27 15.24 -3.33
C TYR A 73 -1.74 14.55 -4.61
N GLY A 74 -1.69 13.22 -4.62
CA GLY A 74 -1.42 12.39 -5.79
C GLY A 74 -2.36 11.21 -5.82
N TYR A 75 -2.34 10.41 -6.89
CA TYR A 75 -3.25 9.28 -7.08
C TYR A 75 -4.75 9.66 -6.99
N HIS A 76 -5.11 10.83 -7.47
CA HIS A 76 -6.46 11.36 -7.34
C HIS A 76 -7.51 10.50 -8.05
N THR A 77 -7.12 9.83 -9.13
CA THR A 77 -7.98 8.92 -9.91
C THR A 77 -8.04 7.49 -9.35
N LYS A 78 -7.27 7.19 -8.28
CA LYS A 78 -7.31 5.88 -7.61
C LYS A 78 -8.22 5.95 -6.40
N ASP A 79 -9.14 5.00 -6.27
CA ASP A 79 -10.07 4.85 -5.14
C ASP A 79 -9.40 4.17 -3.93
N ASN A 80 -8.38 4.84 -3.38
CA ASN A 80 -7.79 4.38 -2.13
C ASN A 80 -8.82 4.45 -1.00
N GLY A 81 -8.93 3.40 -0.24
CA GLY A 81 -9.99 3.28 0.75
C GLY A 81 -9.51 2.96 2.16
N TYR A 82 -10.48 2.89 3.06
CA TYR A 82 -10.33 2.35 4.41
C TYR A 82 -11.21 1.12 4.60
N LEU A 83 -10.86 0.27 5.56
CA LEU A 83 -11.60 -0.95 5.89
C LEU A 83 -11.59 -1.21 7.39
N ILE A 84 -12.78 -1.36 7.96
CA ILE A 84 -13.04 -1.80 9.32
C ILE A 84 -13.89 -3.07 9.26
N MET A 85 -13.57 -4.05 10.06
CA MET A 85 -14.22 -5.35 10.09
C MET A 85 -14.75 -5.63 11.49
N ASN A 86 -16.05 -5.83 11.63
CA ASN A 86 -16.72 -6.07 12.89
C ASN A 86 -17.12 -7.54 13.01
N ASN A 87 -16.24 -8.37 13.60
CA ASN A 87 -16.48 -9.80 13.87
C ASN A 87 -16.94 -10.61 12.66
N ILE A 88 -16.26 -10.41 11.51
CA ILE A 88 -16.60 -11.07 10.27
C ILE A 88 -16.21 -12.54 10.33
N SER A 89 -17.15 -13.42 10.07
CA SER A 89 -16.91 -14.86 9.94
C SER A 89 -16.51 -15.22 8.52
N ILE A 90 -15.35 -15.85 8.35
CA ILE A 90 -14.86 -16.35 7.07
C ILE A 90 -14.52 -17.84 7.16
N PRO A 91 -14.70 -18.62 6.08
CA PRO A 91 -14.27 -20.01 6.05
C PRO A 91 -12.76 -20.16 6.27
N LYS A 92 -12.32 -21.22 6.94
CA LYS A 92 -10.87 -21.51 7.09
C LYS A 92 -10.13 -21.66 5.76
N THR A 93 -10.85 -21.97 4.69
CA THR A 93 -10.30 -22.03 3.34
C THR A 93 -9.79 -20.68 2.84
N ASN A 94 -10.29 -19.59 3.38
CA ASN A 94 -9.89 -18.22 3.01
C ASN A 94 -8.54 -17.79 3.62
N MET A 95 -7.96 -18.57 4.52
CA MET A 95 -6.57 -18.37 4.91
C MET A 95 -5.63 -18.90 3.82
N LEU A 96 -4.58 -18.15 3.46
CA LEU A 96 -3.54 -18.64 2.56
C LEU A 96 -2.71 -19.73 3.25
N ARG A 97 -2.89 -20.99 2.84
CA ARG A 97 -2.45 -22.19 3.59
C ARG A 97 -1.19 -22.87 3.06
N LYS A 98 -0.51 -22.31 2.07
CA LYS A 98 0.65 -22.96 1.46
C LYS A 98 1.76 -23.26 2.48
N PHE A 99 2.05 -22.30 3.35
CA PHE A 99 3.14 -22.39 4.33
C PHE A 99 2.69 -22.60 5.77
N VAL A 100 1.48 -22.18 6.11
CA VAL A 100 0.89 -22.38 7.45
C VAL A 100 -0.56 -22.80 7.30
N SER A 101 -0.96 -23.80 8.02
CA SER A 101 -2.35 -24.25 8.05
C SER A 101 -2.81 -24.56 9.46
N VAL A 102 -4.09 -24.36 9.72
CA VAL A 102 -4.76 -24.67 10.99
C VAL A 102 -5.69 -25.84 10.75
N SER A 103 -5.51 -26.92 11.51
CA SER A 103 -6.39 -28.10 11.45
C SER A 103 -7.76 -27.80 12.08
N LYS A 104 -8.73 -28.70 11.91
CA LYS A 104 -10.04 -28.63 12.59
C LYS A 104 -9.91 -28.65 14.12
N THR A 105 -8.87 -29.29 14.65
CA THR A 105 -8.58 -29.38 16.09
C THR A 105 -7.74 -28.21 16.62
N GLY A 106 -7.50 -27.16 15.82
CA GLY A 106 -6.69 -26.01 16.21
C GLY A 106 -5.16 -26.26 16.16
N ARG A 107 -4.69 -27.42 15.67
CA ARG A 107 -3.26 -27.66 15.50
C ARG A 107 -2.72 -26.87 14.31
N ILE A 108 -1.62 -26.18 14.52
CA ILE A 108 -0.92 -25.42 13.48
C ILE A 108 0.17 -26.28 12.86
N LYS A 109 0.13 -26.42 11.54
CA LYS A 109 1.20 -27.02 10.73
C LYS A 109 1.94 -25.92 10.00
N LYS A 110 3.22 -25.77 10.27
CA LYS A 110 4.12 -24.87 9.53
C LYS A 110 4.87 -25.68 8.48
N LYS A 111 4.88 -25.18 7.22
CA LYS A 111 5.61 -25.76 6.09
C LYS A 111 6.48 -24.64 5.52
N GLY A 112 7.79 -24.69 5.80
CA GLY A 112 8.74 -23.71 5.29
C GLY A 112 9.09 -22.58 6.27
N ASP A 113 9.91 -21.65 5.80
CA ASP A 113 10.42 -20.55 6.60
C ASP A 113 9.35 -19.43 6.71
N PRO A 114 9.07 -18.90 7.92
CA PRO A 114 8.20 -17.74 8.11
C PRO A 114 8.60 -16.50 7.30
N LYS A 115 9.88 -16.40 6.93
CA LYS A 115 10.43 -15.29 6.13
C LYS A 115 9.88 -15.24 4.70
N VAL A 116 9.28 -16.32 4.19
CA VAL A 116 8.73 -16.35 2.83
C VAL A 116 7.61 -15.31 2.65
N SER A 117 6.80 -15.07 3.68
CA SER A 117 5.77 -14.01 3.64
C SER A 117 6.39 -12.61 3.47
N TYR A 118 7.57 -12.41 4.04
CA TYR A 118 8.31 -11.16 3.93
C TYR A 118 8.94 -10.95 2.54
N ALA A 119 9.28 -12.02 1.86
CA ALA A 119 9.88 -11.97 0.52
C ALA A 119 8.98 -11.22 -0.49
N THR A 120 7.66 -11.38 -0.39
CA THR A 120 6.70 -10.65 -1.25
C THR A 120 6.80 -9.14 -1.08
N MET A 121 6.97 -8.66 0.15
CA MET A 121 7.17 -7.23 0.43
C MET A 121 8.50 -6.73 -0.12
N MET A 122 9.55 -7.54 -0.09
CA MET A 122 10.86 -7.19 -0.66
C MET A 122 10.79 -7.03 -2.18
N ILE A 123 10.05 -7.89 -2.88
CA ILE A 123 9.86 -7.78 -4.34
C ILE A 123 9.18 -6.45 -4.69
N ILE A 124 8.12 -6.06 -3.97
CA ILE A 124 7.44 -4.78 -4.23
C ILE A 124 8.37 -3.59 -3.97
N ARG A 125 9.16 -3.63 -2.90
CA ARG A 125 10.17 -2.58 -2.62
C ARG A 125 11.21 -2.47 -3.73
N GLN A 126 11.67 -3.60 -4.26
CA GLN A 126 12.59 -3.63 -5.40
C GLN A 126 11.97 -2.99 -6.64
N ILE A 127 10.71 -3.32 -6.95
CA ILE A 127 9.98 -2.72 -8.08
C ILE A 127 9.89 -1.20 -7.91
N LEU A 128 9.54 -0.70 -6.73
CA LEU A 128 9.49 0.73 -6.44
C LEU A 128 10.88 1.38 -6.61
N ALA A 129 11.94 0.76 -6.09
CA ALA A 129 13.30 1.25 -6.26
C ALA A 129 13.72 1.34 -7.74
N CYS A 130 13.23 0.43 -8.59
CA CYS A 130 13.48 0.46 -10.03
C CYS A 130 12.66 1.52 -10.79
N TRP A 131 11.49 1.89 -10.29
CA TRP A 131 10.61 2.88 -10.93
C TRP A 131 10.96 4.32 -10.58
N MET A 132 11.41 4.56 -9.36
CA MET A 132 11.76 5.91 -8.88
C MET A 132 12.80 6.62 -9.75
N PRO A 133 13.90 5.99 -10.19
CA PRO A 133 14.88 6.63 -11.06
C PRO A 133 14.28 7.12 -12.40
N ARG A 134 13.31 6.41 -12.95
CA ARG A 134 12.63 6.83 -14.21
C ARG A 134 11.80 8.09 -14.04
N LEU A 135 11.09 8.21 -12.91
CA LEU A 135 10.34 9.44 -12.60
C LEU A 135 11.31 10.58 -12.29
N TYR A 136 12.35 10.29 -11.52
CA TYR A 136 13.37 11.24 -11.15
C TYR A 136 14.13 11.81 -12.36
N ALA A 137 14.49 10.97 -13.33
CA ALA A 137 15.11 11.41 -14.58
C ALA A 137 14.24 12.45 -15.32
N LYS A 138 12.92 12.24 -15.38
CA LYS A 138 12.01 13.22 -16.00
C LYS A 138 12.03 14.56 -15.26
N ILE A 139 11.98 14.53 -13.93
CA ILE A 139 11.99 15.73 -13.08
C ILE A 139 13.29 16.52 -13.31
N ILE A 140 14.44 15.85 -13.31
CA ILE A 140 15.74 16.48 -13.53
C ILE A 140 15.86 17.07 -14.94
N ILE A 141 15.41 16.35 -15.96
CA ILE A 141 15.40 16.88 -17.34
C ILE A 141 14.58 18.15 -17.44
N ILE A 142 13.36 18.15 -16.88
CA ILE A 142 12.48 19.31 -16.90
C ILE A 142 13.12 20.49 -16.13
N ALA A 143 13.61 20.23 -14.92
CA ALA A 143 14.23 21.25 -14.07
C ALA A 143 15.48 21.87 -14.75
N THR A 144 16.32 21.03 -15.36
CA THR A 144 17.53 21.48 -16.07
C THR A 144 17.17 22.32 -17.29
N ARG A 145 16.29 21.82 -18.14
CA ARG A 145 15.88 22.56 -19.35
C ARG A 145 15.22 23.88 -19.01
N TYR A 146 14.32 23.91 -18.02
CA TYR A 146 13.71 25.14 -17.57
C TYR A 146 14.76 26.12 -17.02
N SER A 147 15.72 25.64 -16.25
CA SER A 147 16.80 26.47 -15.67
C SER A 147 17.74 27.06 -16.71
N LEU A 148 17.92 26.40 -17.85
CA LEU A 148 18.69 26.93 -18.99
C LEU A 148 17.92 28.02 -19.77
N PHE A 149 16.60 27.92 -19.79
CA PHE A 149 15.74 28.83 -20.56
C PHE A 149 15.25 30.03 -19.75
N ARG A 150 14.89 29.81 -18.48
CA ARG A 150 14.38 30.86 -17.63
C ARG A 150 15.48 31.79 -17.17
N THR A 151 15.30 33.10 -17.45
CA THR A 151 16.16 34.17 -16.92
C THR A 151 15.49 34.87 -15.74
N GLN A 152 16.27 35.39 -14.80
CA GLN A 152 15.77 36.10 -13.64
C GLN A 152 16.88 36.98 -13.04
N PHE A 153 16.49 38.18 -12.60
CA PHE A 153 17.33 39.25 -12.06
C PHE A 153 18.34 39.81 -13.04
N LEU A 154 18.56 41.09 -12.91
CA LEU A 154 19.49 41.86 -13.72
C LEU A 154 20.91 41.77 -13.16
N THR A 155 21.86 41.55 -14.04
CA THR A 155 23.31 41.74 -13.75
C THR A 155 23.68 43.19 -13.67
N SER A 156 24.96 43.49 -13.35
CA SER A 156 25.56 44.83 -13.45
C SER A 156 25.35 45.47 -14.83
N ASP A 157 25.31 44.62 -15.89
CA ASP A 157 25.17 45.07 -17.29
C ASP A 157 23.70 45.18 -17.73
N LYS A 158 22.77 45.17 -16.77
CA LYS A 158 21.31 45.24 -16.98
C LYS A 158 20.74 44.14 -17.86
N THR A 159 21.39 43.02 -17.96
CA THR A 159 20.89 41.79 -18.63
C THR A 159 20.47 40.77 -17.61
N GLU A 160 19.38 40.00 -17.93
CA GLU A 160 18.99 38.87 -17.10
C GLU A 160 19.85 37.67 -17.43
N ILE A 161 20.14 36.87 -16.41
CA ILE A 161 20.94 35.64 -16.55
C ILE A 161 20.04 34.40 -16.40
N PRO A 162 20.37 33.29 -17.07
CA PRO A 162 19.67 32.02 -16.87
C PRO A 162 19.79 31.57 -15.41
N ILE A 163 18.72 31.05 -14.85
CA ILE A 163 18.72 30.67 -13.42
C ILE A 163 19.65 29.50 -13.12
N ILE A 164 20.11 28.76 -14.13
CA ILE A 164 21.14 27.71 -13.98
C ILE A 164 22.50 28.30 -13.54
N ASP A 165 22.78 29.55 -13.85
CA ASP A 165 24.04 30.19 -13.52
C ASP A 165 24.17 30.60 -12.05
N TYR A 166 23.03 30.59 -11.32
CA TYR A 166 23.09 30.75 -9.86
C TYR A 166 23.69 29.50 -9.21
N GLN A 167 24.72 29.70 -8.37
CA GLN A 167 25.42 28.61 -7.71
C GLN A 167 24.49 27.64 -6.98
N THR A 168 23.53 28.18 -6.24
CA THR A 168 22.56 27.34 -5.51
C THR A 168 21.67 26.46 -6.40
N GLN A 169 21.32 26.96 -7.59
CA GLN A 169 20.53 26.18 -8.56
C GLN A 169 21.39 25.13 -9.23
N LYS A 170 22.59 25.51 -9.63
CA LYS A 170 23.60 24.61 -10.22
C LYS A 170 23.91 23.44 -9.29
N ASP A 171 24.21 23.71 -8.03
CA ASP A 171 24.51 22.70 -7.02
C ASP A 171 23.33 21.73 -6.81
N LYS A 172 22.11 22.28 -6.74
CA LYS A 172 20.90 21.46 -6.62
C LYS A 172 20.67 20.52 -7.81
N ILE A 173 20.94 20.97 -9.02
CA ILE A 173 20.75 20.17 -10.24
C ILE A 173 21.88 19.13 -10.36
N ILE A 174 23.15 19.55 -10.29
CA ILE A 174 24.30 18.66 -10.49
C ILE A 174 24.34 17.54 -9.47
N THR A 175 24.16 17.84 -8.20
CA THR A 175 24.17 16.83 -7.14
C THR A 175 23.03 15.81 -7.25
N ARG A 176 22.03 16.09 -8.05
CA ARG A 176 20.89 15.18 -8.27
C ARG A 176 20.93 14.47 -9.62
N MET A 177 21.87 14.84 -10.47
CA MET A 177 22.15 14.11 -11.71
C MET A 177 23.12 12.95 -11.51
N ALA A 178 23.93 13.01 -10.45
CA ALA A 178 24.85 11.96 -10.03
C ALA A 178 24.13 10.86 -9.26
#